data_f7c03ac82ab940da8f7495fae2bd8228
#
_entry.id   f7c03ac82ab940da8f7495fae2bd8228
#
_cell.length_a   1.000
_cell.length_b   1.000
_cell.length_c   1.000
_cell.angle_alpha   90.00
_cell.angle_beta   90.00
_cell.angle_gamma   90.00
#
_symmetry.space_group_name_H-M   'P 1'
#
loop_
_entity.id
_entity.type
_entity.pdbx_description
1 polymer ?
#
loop_
_entity_poly.entity_id
_entity_poly.type
_entity_poly.pdbx_seq_one_letter_code
_entity_poly.pdbx_strand_id
1 'polypeptide(L)'
;MKGRKIFRAVAVSLVLMVLFACCGCSGLRQERYSSSFFDTFDTLVTVYGYAKDATEFNEYMGIAHSRFIELHELFDIYNNYEGVNNIKTINDNAGVEPVKVSREIIDLLLEAKRLYAETGGKVNVAMGSVLSIWHDYRESGLAEPELAELPPYDMLEQAGLHTDLDQVIIDEQTGTVYIEDALLRLDVGAIAKGYACQLVKQELVEAGFESFVISAGGNVCTSGEPAEEGQTSWLIGIQNPDTQAAAEIVDTIEVRDKSVVTVGGYQRYYTVNGERYHHIIDGDTLMPANYYESVTVIADDSGVADFLSTTLFLMPLDEGKALAGEMGVDAMWIFKDGTFDNTDGYRQYSAYYMASS
;
A
#
# COMPACT_ATOMS: atom_id res chain seq x y z
N MET A 1 -30.63 -1.83 72.32
CA MET A 1 -31.20 -2.08 70.93
C MET A 1 -30.71 -1.13 69.84
N LYS A 2 -30.11 0.02 70.13
CA LYS A 2 -29.62 0.97 69.11
C LYS A 2 -28.28 0.55 68.47
N GLY A 3 -27.37 -0.12 69.18
CA GLY A 3 -26.04 -0.52 68.60
C GLY A 3 -26.10 -1.63 67.59
N ARG A 4 -27.07 -2.54 67.58
CA ARG A 4 -27.20 -3.64 66.61
C ARG A 4 -27.74 -3.21 65.26
N LYS A 5 -28.47 -2.09 65.18
CA LYS A 5 -28.99 -1.54 63.93
C LYS A 5 -27.91 -0.77 63.13
N ILE A 6 -27.00 -0.08 63.84
CA ILE A 6 -25.85 0.64 63.21
C ILE A 6 -24.85 -0.35 62.68
N PHE A 7 -24.53 -1.45 63.34
CA PHE A 7 -23.60 -2.47 62.86
C PHE A 7 -24.11 -3.22 61.62
N ARG A 8 -25.46 -3.44 61.55
CA ARG A 8 -26.05 -4.03 60.31
C ARG A 8 -26.08 -3.07 59.12
N ALA A 9 -26.28 -1.78 59.36
CA ALA A 9 -26.24 -0.77 58.28
C ALA A 9 -24.83 -0.57 57.73
N VAL A 10 -23.80 -0.55 58.60
CA VAL A 10 -22.40 -0.44 58.17
C VAL A 10 -21.93 -1.70 57.47
N ALA A 11 -22.32 -2.91 57.91
CA ALA A 11 -21.99 -4.17 57.26
C ALA A 11 -22.65 -4.30 55.88
N VAL A 12 -23.90 -3.85 55.70
CA VAL A 12 -24.59 -3.84 54.40
C VAL A 12 -23.97 -2.82 53.44
N SER A 13 -23.57 -1.63 53.94
CA SER A 13 -22.85 -0.63 53.11
C SER A 13 -21.45 -1.09 52.69
N LEU A 14 -20.72 -1.82 53.57
CA LEU A 14 -19.42 -2.39 53.20
C LEU A 14 -19.55 -3.53 52.19
N VAL A 15 -20.56 -4.38 52.30
CA VAL A 15 -20.82 -5.46 51.31
C VAL A 15 -21.26 -4.89 49.96
N LEU A 16 -22.07 -3.82 49.93
CA LEU A 16 -22.42 -3.12 48.71
C LEU A 16 -21.20 -2.41 48.07
N MET A 17 -20.30 -1.82 48.86
CA MET A 17 -19.06 -1.20 48.36
C MET A 17 -18.08 -2.25 47.82
N VAL A 18 -17.98 -3.44 48.41
CA VAL A 18 -17.18 -4.55 47.91
C VAL A 18 -17.78 -5.15 46.63
N LEU A 19 -19.13 -5.21 46.55
CA LEU A 19 -19.81 -5.66 45.33
C LEU A 19 -19.66 -4.65 44.15
N PHE A 20 -19.61 -3.35 44.44
CA PHE A 20 -19.29 -2.33 43.41
C PHE A 20 -17.80 -2.29 43.04
N ALA A 21 -16.88 -2.65 43.94
CA ALA A 21 -15.45 -2.75 43.63
C ALA A 21 -15.12 -4.02 42.83
N CYS A 22 -15.97 -5.05 42.83
CA CYS A 22 -15.81 -6.24 41.97
C CYS A 22 -16.48 -6.11 40.59
N CYS A 23 -17.24 -5.02 40.34
CA CYS A 23 -17.78 -4.69 39.02
C CYS A 23 -16.88 -3.69 38.25
N GLY A 24 -15.67 -3.42 38.72
CA GLY A 24 -14.69 -2.58 38.06
C GLY A 24 -13.65 -3.41 37.34
N CYS A 25 -13.62 -3.27 36.03
CA CYS A 25 -12.60 -3.74 35.10
C CYS A 25 -12.59 -5.25 34.78
N SER A 26 -13.68 -5.78 34.26
CA SER A 26 -13.50 -6.61 33.08
C SER A 26 -13.24 -5.63 31.92
N GLY A 27 -12.01 -5.24 31.66
CA GLY A 27 -11.66 -4.73 30.32
C GLY A 27 -12.27 -5.73 29.36
N LEU A 28 -13.17 -5.27 28.48
CA LEU A 28 -13.79 -6.12 27.47
C LEU A 28 -12.62 -6.77 26.73
N ARG A 29 -12.44 -8.08 26.91
CA ARG A 29 -11.35 -8.81 26.26
C ARG A 29 -11.64 -8.75 24.79
N GLN A 30 -10.84 -8.00 24.06
CA GLN A 30 -10.94 -7.96 22.61
C GLN A 30 -10.57 -9.32 22.05
N GLU A 31 -11.29 -9.77 21.06
CA GLU A 31 -11.04 -11.03 20.35
C GLU A 31 -10.47 -10.71 18.95
N ARG A 32 -9.62 -11.61 18.46
CA ARG A 32 -9.02 -11.48 17.14
C ARG A 32 -9.98 -11.94 16.05
N TYR A 33 -10.17 -11.11 15.05
CA TYR A 33 -10.97 -11.39 13.86
C TYR A 33 -10.15 -11.17 12.59
N SER A 34 -10.62 -11.74 11.48
CA SER A 34 -10.08 -11.45 10.15
C SER A 34 -11.19 -11.56 9.09
N SER A 35 -11.09 -10.75 8.06
CA SER A 35 -11.96 -10.82 6.89
C SER A 35 -11.19 -10.43 5.64
N SER A 36 -11.63 -10.91 4.47
CA SER A 36 -10.96 -10.65 3.20
C SER A 36 -11.99 -10.43 2.09
N PHE A 37 -11.59 -9.61 1.09
CA PHE A 37 -12.33 -9.39 -0.15
C PHE A 37 -11.34 -9.26 -1.32
N PHE A 38 -11.83 -9.44 -2.56
CA PHE A 38 -10.99 -9.51 -3.77
C PHE A 38 -11.59 -8.74 -4.96
N ASP A 39 -12.41 -7.76 -4.71
CA ASP A 39 -13.15 -6.98 -5.72
C ASP A 39 -12.60 -5.57 -5.94
N THR A 40 -11.41 -5.27 -5.39
CA THR A 40 -10.76 -3.97 -5.50
C THR A 40 -9.28 -4.09 -5.82
N PHE A 41 -8.73 -3.19 -6.64
CA PHE A 41 -7.31 -3.07 -7.01
C PHE A 41 -6.64 -4.36 -7.54
N ASP A 42 -7.44 -5.30 -8.11
CA ASP A 42 -6.98 -6.61 -8.59
C ASP A 42 -6.11 -7.37 -7.57
N THR A 43 -6.47 -7.28 -6.30
CA THR A 43 -5.70 -7.89 -5.22
C THR A 43 -6.57 -8.40 -4.08
N LEU A 44 -6.05 -9.37 -3.33
CA LEU A 44 -6.66 -9.79 -2.08
C LEU A 44 -6.39 -8.72 -1.02
N VAL A 45 -7.45 -8.12 -0.48
CA VAL A 45 -7.38 -7.28 0.71
C VAL A 45 -7.81 -8.10 1.92
N THR A 46 -6.98 -8.15 2.94
CA THR A 46 -7.27 -8.83 4.20
C THR A 46 -7.09 -7.84 5.35
N VAL A 47 -8.07 -7.78 6.25
CA VAL A 47 -8.00 -7.02 7.50
C VAL A 47 -7.99 -7.99 8.66
N TYR A 48 -7.00 -7.86 9.53
CA TYR A 48 -6.90 -8.53 10.82
C TYR A 48 -7.05 -7.49 11.91
N GLY A 49 -7.74 -7.81 13.01
CA GLY A 49 -7.80 -6.84 14.10
C GLY A 49 -8.51 -7.39 15.33
N TYR A 50 -8.53 -6.56 16.38
CA TYR A 50 -9.10 -6.90 17.66
C TYR A 50 -10.32 -6.03 17.93
N ALA A 51 -11.47 -6.66 18.14
CA ALA A 51 -12.74 -6.03 18.45
C ALA A 51 -13.40 -6.70 19.66
N LYS A 52 -14.38 -6.04 20.26
CA LYS A 52 -15.10 -6.60 21.42
C LYS A 52 -15.94 -7.83 21.04
N ASP A 53 -16.46 -7.83 19.80
CA ASP A 53 -17.27 -8.93 19.25
C ASP A 53 -17.29 -8.88 17.70
N ALA A 54 -17.82 -9.93 17.09
CA ALA A 54 -17.93 -10.05 15.65
C ALA A 54 -18.83 -8.97 15.00
N THR A 55 -19.78 -8.41 15.73
CA THR A 55 -20.68 -7.35 15.19
C THR A 55 -19.89 -6.08 14.97
N GLU A 56 -19.14 -5.62 15.97
CA GLU A 56 -18.27 -4.46 15.87
C GLU A 56 -17.19 -4.64 14.77
N PHE A 57 -16.55 -5.83 14.72
CA PHE A 57 -15.59 -6.11 13.66
C PHE A 57 -16.21 -6.02 12.25
N ASN A 58 -17.44 -6.55 12.09
CA ASN A 58 -18.14 -6.47 10.80
C ASN A 58 -18.55 -5.03 10.44
N GLU A 59 -18.81 -4.15 11.40
CA GLU A 59 -19.05 -2.73 11.16
C GLU A 59 -17.77 -2.07 10.57
N TYR A 60 -16.59 -2.31 11.17
CA TYR A 60 -15.31 -1.83 10.62
C TYR A 60 -15.02 -2.40 9.23
N MET A 61 -15.33 -3.67 9.01
CA MET A 61 -15.17 -4.29 7.68
C MET A 61 -16.10 -3.67 6.63
N GLY A 62 -17.32 -3.27 7.03
CA GLY A 62 -18.24 -2.53 6.15
C GLY A 62 -17.65 -1.18 5.74
N ILE A 63 -17.05 -0.43 6.65
CA ILE A 63 -16.36 0.84 6.37
C ILE A 63 -15.19 0.59 5.42
N ALA A 64 -14.28 -0.34 5.77
CA ALA A 64 -13.10 -0.62 4.97
C ALA A 64 -13.46 -1.03 3.54
N HIS A 65 -14.37 -2.01 3.36
CA HIS A 65 -14.75 -2.51 2.05
C HIS A 65 -15.41 -1.44 1.19
N SER A 66 -16.36 -0.67 1.74
CA SER A 66 -17.03 0.41 1.01
C SER A 66 -16.03 1.47 0.54
N ARG A 67 -15.07 1.84 1.39
CA ARG A 67 -14.08 2.84 1.04
C ARG A 67 -13.06 2.32 0.01
N PHE A 68 -12.64 1.06 0.11
CA PHE A 68 -11.79 0.44 -0.92
C PHE A 68 -12.48 0.39 -2.29
N ILE A 69 -13.78 0.08 -2.36
CA ILE A 69 -14.57 0.13 -3.61
C ILE A 69 -14.56 1.54 -4.19
N GLU A 70 -14.89 2.55 -3.39
CA GLU A 70 -14.90 3.96 -3.83
C GLU A 70 -13.53 4.39 -4.37
N LEU A 71 -12.45 4.13 -3.63
CA LEU A 71 -11.09 4.48 -4.04
C LEU A 71 -10.62 3.70 -5.27
N HIS A 72 -11.03 2.43 -5.41
CA HIS A 72 -10.79 1.65 -6.62
C HIS A 72 -11.43 2.31 -7.85
N GLU A 73 -12.70 2.68 -7.76
CA GLU A 73 -13.40 3.35 -8.85
C GLU A 73 -12.77 4.69 -9.21
N LEU A 74 -12.33 5.48 -8.21
CA LEU A 74 -11.68 6.78 -8.41
C LEU A 74 -10.29 6.65 -9.08
N PHE A 75 -9.52 5.65 -8.73
CA PHE A 75 -8.13 5.48 -9.21
C PHE A 75 -8.00 4.55 -10.41
N ASP A 76 -9.12 3.96 -10.89
CA ASP A 76 -9.13 3.08 -12.06
C ASP A 76 -8.74 3.85 -13.34
N ILE A 77 -7.78 3.26 -14.07
CA ILE A 77 -7.27 3.77 -15.35
C ILE A 77 -7.86 3.01 -16.55
N TYR A 78 -8.63 1.94 -16.32
CA TYR A 78 -9.14 1.04 -17.36
C TYR A 78 -10.64 1.21 -17.61
N ASN A 79 -11.44 1.43 -16.56
CA ASN A 79 -12.89 1.41 -16.64
C ASN A 79 -13.50 2.77 -16.25
N ASN A 80 -14.63 3.12 -16.90
CA ASN A 80 -15.48 4.22 -16.49
C ASN A 80 -16.65 3.70 -15.65
N TYR A 81 -17.05 4.47 -14.62
CA TYR A 81 -18.18 4.17 -13.73
C TYR A 81 -19.24 5.24 -13.85
N GLU A 82 -20.52 4.85 -13.78
CA GLU A 82 -21.63 5.80 -13.92
C GLU A 82 -21.61 6.85 -12.79
N GLY A 83 -21.53 8.12 -13.16
CA GLY A 83 -21.52 9.25 -12.22
C GLY A 83 -20.17 9.49 -11.53
N VAL A 84 -19.10 8.75 -11.86
CA VAL A 84 -17.76 8.90 -11.29
C VAL A 84 -16.80 9.42 -12.37
N ASN A 85 -16.19 10.57 -12.10
CA ASN A 85 -15.05 11.06 -12.87
C ASN A 85 -13.76 10.55 -12.18
N ASN A 86 -13.08 9.61 -12.81
CA ASN A 86 -11.90 8.94 -12.30
C ASN A 86 -10.64 9.22 -13.15
N ILE A 87 -9.53 8.54 -12.88
CA ILE A 87 -8.28 8.68 -13.67
C ILE A 87 -8.52 8.31 -15.15
N LYS A 88 -9.32 7.28 -15.42
CA LYS A 88 -9.72 6.93 -16.81
C LYS A 88 -10.44 8.08 -17.50
N THR A 89 -11.37 8.76 -16.81
CA THR A 89 -12.07 9.92 -17.35
C THR A 89 -11.11 11.07 -17.67
N ILE A 90 -10.10 11.32 -16.82
CA ILE A 90 -9.05 12.31 -17.08
C ILE A 90 -8.27 11.92 -18.35
N ASN A 91 -7.84 10.65 -18.45
CA ASN A 91 -7.11 10.12 -19.59
C ASN A 91 -7.92 10.24 -20.91
N ASP A 92 -9.23 9.97 -20.87
CA ASP A 92 -10.10 10.05 -22.05
C ASP A 92 -10.31 11.49 -22.54
N ASN A 93 -10.10 12.49 -21.66
CA ASN A 93 -10.24 13.92 -21.98
C ASN A 93 -8.89 14.64 -22.18
N ALA A 94 -7.78 13.89 -22.27
CA ALA A 94 -6.45 14.47 -22.52
C ALA A 94 -6.43 15.25 -23.85
N GLY A 95 -5.97 16.50 -23.79
CA GLY A 95 -5.95 17.44 -24.93
C GLY A 95 -7.33 18.01 -25.30
N VAL A 96 -8.41 17.70 -24.56
CA VAL A 96 -9.78 18.11 -24.89
C VAL A 96 -10.29 19.19 -23.91
N GLU A 97 -10.50 18.83 -22.64
CA GLU A 97 -11.02 19.75 -21.63
C GLU A 97 -10.64 19.33 -20.20
N PRO A 98 -10.63 20.27 -19.24
CA PRO A 98 -10.45 19.95 -17.83
C PRO A 98 -11.60 19.09 -17.28
N VAL A 99 -11.25 18.05 -16.51
CA VAL A 99 -12.20 17.14 -15.86
C VAL A 99 -12.32 17.51 -14.38
N LYS A 100 -13.56 17.74 -13.91
CA LYS A 100 -13.82 17.94 -12.49
C LYS A 100 -13.79 16.58 -11.78
N VAL A 101 -12.98 16.47 -10.72
CA VAL A 101 -12.76 15.23 -9.98
C VAL A 101 -12.95 15.40 -8.47
N SER A 102 -12.94 14.31 -7.73
CA SER A 102 -12.98 14.30 -6.27
C SER A 102 -11.69 14.86 -5.64
N ARG A 103 -11.76 15.22 -4.36
CA ARG A 103 -10.60 15.72 -3.61
C ARG A 103 -9.51 14.65 -3.50
N GLU A 104 -9.87 13.38 -3.38
CA GLU A 104 -8.94 12.26 -3.29
C GLU A 104 -8.04 12.14 -4.53
N ILE A 105 -8.60 12.37 -5.73
CA ILE A 105 -7.80 12.36 -6.97
C ILE A 105 -6.85 13.56 -7.02
N ILE A 106 -7.32 14.74 -6.62
CA ILE A 106 -6.48 15.95 -6.54
C ILE A 106 -5.30 15.69 -5.59
N ASP A 107 -5.57 15.20 -4.38
CA ASP A 107 -4.56 14.97 -3.35
C ASP A 107 -3.58 13.87 -3.76
N LEU A 108 -4.06 12.76 -4.35
CA LEU A 108 -3.21 11.69 -4.89
C LEU A 108 -2.24 12.23 -5.95
N LEU A 109 -2.73 13.03 -6.90
CA LEU A 109 -1.89 13.56 -7.99
C LEU A 109 -0.91 14.63 -7.50
N LEU A 110 -1.30 15.47 -6.55
CA LEU A 110 -0.39 16.43 -5.91
C LEU A 110 0.71 15.71 -5.13
N GLU A 111 0.36 14.66 -4.38
CA GLU A 111 1.33 13.85 -3.65
C GLU A 111 2.28 13.12 -4.62
N ALA A 112 1.77 12.56 -5.72
CA ALA A 112 2.60 11.95 -6.74
C ALA A 112 3.57 12.95 -7.39
N LYS A 113 3.12 14.19 -7.67
CA LYS A 113 4.01 15.26 -8.20
C LYS A 113 5.06 15.68 -7.19
N ARG A 114 4.69 15.80 -5.90
CA ARG A 114 5.64 16.10 -4.81
C ARG A 114 6.73 15.04 -4.71
N LEU A 115 6.32 13.76 -4.62
CA LEU A 115 7.24 12.63 -4.52
C LEU A 115 8.11 12.50 -5.78
N TYR A 116 7.55 12.71 -6.98
CA TYR A 116 8.31 12.76 -8.23
C TYR A 116 9.46 13.77 -8.14
N ALA A 117 9.19 14.99 -7.69
CA ALA A 117 10.19 16.05 -7.58
C ALA A 117 11.25 15.74 -6.52
N GLU A 118 10.84 15.19 -5.36
CA GLU A 118 11.74 14.88 -4.22
C GLU A 118 12.63 13.65 -4.48
N THR A 119 12.20 12.74 -5.38
CA THR A 119 12.91 11.47 -5.64
C THR A 119 13.68 11.43 -6.97
N GLY A 120 13.88 12.59 -7.59
CA GLY A 120 14.64 12.68 -8.85
C GLY A 120 13.91 12.12 -10.07
N GLY A 121 12.58 11.98 -10.01
CA GLY A 121 11.74 11.69 -11.16
C GLY A 121 11.70 10.23 -11.63
N LYS A 122 12.20 9.27 -10.84
CA LYS A 122 12.26 7.86 -11.24
C LYS A 122 10.88 7.21 -11.39
N VAL A 123 9.94 7.52 -10.53
CA VAL A 123 8.53 7.10 -10.67
C VAL A 123 7.72 8.28 -11.17
N ASN A 124 7.09 8.13 -12.32
CA ASN A 124 6.34 9.18 -13.01
C ASN A 124 4.93 8.68 -13.34
N VAL A 125 3.91 9.25 -12.70
CA VAL A 125 2.51 8.89 -12.96
C VAL A 125 2.01 9.32 -14.35
N ALA A 126 2.78 10.12 -15.09
CA ALA A 126 2.50 10.48 -16.48
C ALA A 126 3.04 9.46 -17.49
N MET A 127 3.59 8.32 -17.06
CA MET A 127 4.13 7.27 -17.94
C MET A 127 3.07 6.31 -18.51
N GLY A 128 1.79 6.55 -18.31
CA GLY A 128 0.73 5.63 -18.74
C GLY A 128 0.75 5.29 -20.23
N SER A 129 1.24 6.20 -21.11
CA SER A 129 1.40 5.93 -22.54
C SER A 129 2.38 4.80 -22.83
N VAL A 130 3.47 4.69 -22.06
CA VAL A 130 4.47 3.61 -22.16
C VAL A 130 3.96 2.36 -21.42
N LEU A 131 3.43 2.52 -20.22
CA LEU A 131 3.00 1.41 -19.37
C LEU A 131 1.83 0.64 -19.98
N SER A 132 0.91 1.30 -20.71
CA SER A 132 -0.18 0.64 -21.44
C SER A 132 0.32 -0.30 -22.54
N ILE A 133 1.38 0.05 -23.26
CA ILE A 133 1.99 -0.83 -24.25
C ILE A 133 2.53 -2.10 -23.58
N TRP A 134 3.29 -1.96 -22.49
CA TRP A 134 3.80 -3.10 -21.73
C TRP A 134 2.67 -3.95 -21.14
N HIS A 135 1.58 -3.32 -20.70
CA HIS A 135 0.38 -4.02 -20.21
C HIS A 135 -0.22 -4.89 -21.33
N ASP A 136 -0.46 -4.33 -22.50
CA ASP A 136 -1.10 -5.03 -23.62
C ASP A 136 -0.25 -6.22 -24.11
N TYR A 137 1.08 -6.05 -24.21
CA TYR A 137 2.00 -7.13 -24.57
C TYR A 137 2.07 -8.22 -23.51
N ARG A 138 2.01 -7.85 -22.22
CA ARG A 138 1.95 -8.82 -21.11
C ARG A 138 0.66 -9.62 -21.16
N GLU A 139 -0.50 -8.97 -21.30
CA GLU A 139 -1.81 -9.65 -21.35
C GLU A 139 -1.88 -10.59 -22.56
N SER A 140 -1.41 -10.15 -23.73
CA SER A 140 -1.33 -10.99 -24.94
C SER A 140 -0.38 -12.18 -24.73
N GLY A 141 0.80 -11.94 -24.16
CA GLY A 141 1.79 -12.99 -23.87
C GLY A 141 1.36 -13.99 -22.79
N LEU A 142 0.52 -13.57 -21.85
CA LEU A 142 -0.10 -14.47 -20.86
C LEU A 142 -1.23 -15.29 -21.48
N ALA A 143 -2.01 -14.71 -22.40
CA ALA A 143 -3.07 -15.40 -23.11
C ALA A 143 -2.54 -16.44 -24.11
N GLU A 144 -1.47 -16.11 -24.84
CA GLU A 144 -0.85 -16.96 -25.85
C GLU A 144 0.68 -17.03 -25.67
N PRO A 145 1.20 -17.82 -24.68
CA PRO A 145 2.63 -17.81 -24.32
C PRO A 145 3.57 -18.21 -25.47
N GLU A 146 3.12 -19.03 -26.40
CA GLU A 146 3.90 -19.48 -27.59
C GLU A 146 4.12 -18.33 -28.60
N LEU A 147 3.27 -17.29 -28.56
CA LEU A 147 3.33 -16.10 -29.42
C LEU A 147 3.79 -14.86 -28.67
N ALA A 148 4.23 -15.01 -27.43
CA ALA A 148 4.67 -13.89 -26.61
C ALA A 148 5.89 -13.19 -27.24
N GLU A 149 5.79 -11.87 -27.39
CA GLU A 149 6.83 -11.01 -27.97
C GLU A 149 7.03 -9.75 -27.12
N LEU A 150 8.13 -9.04 -27.35
CA LEU A 150 8.40 -7.75 -26.73
C LEU A 150 7.78 -6.63 -27.54
N PRO A 151 7.37 -5.52 -26.90
CA PRO A 151 7.00 -4.32 -27.60
C PRO A 151 8.14 -3.85 -28.52
N PRO A 152 7.85 -3.43 -29.77
CA PRO A 152 8.84 -2.76 -30.61
C PRO A 152 9.40 -1.52 -29.91
N TYR A 153 10.73 -1.38 -29.89
CA TYR A 153 11.37 -0.30 -29.13
C TYR A 153 11.02 1.09 -29.69
N ASP A 154 10.84 1.24 -30.98
CA ASP A 154 10.40 2.48 -31.64
C ASP A 154 8.98 2.88 -31.19
N MET A 155 8.10 1.92 -30.92
CA MET A 155 6.78 2.19 -30.33
C MET A 155 6.90 2.74 -28.89
N LEU A 156 7.79 2.18 -28.08
CA LEU A 156 8.08 2.66 -26.73
C LEU A 156 8.71 4.07 -26.76
N GLU A 157 9.68 4.32 -27.67
CA GLU A 157 10.28 5.65 -27.83
C GLU A 157 9.25 6.71 -28.22
N GLN A 158 8.31 6.39 -29.12
CA GLN A 158 7.25 7.32 -29.49
C GLN A 158 6.32 7.60 -28.29
N ALA A 159 5.91 6.58 -27.55
CA ALA A 159 5.10 6.76 -26.35
C ALA A 159 5.84 7.53 -25.23
N GLY A 160 7.16 7.34 -25.13
CA GLY A 160 8.02 8.05 -24.19
C GLY A 160 8.10 9.57 -24.42
N LEU A 161 7.73 10.07 -25.61
CA LEU A 161 7.62 11.52 -25.86
C LEU A 161 6.43 12.16 -25.15
N HIS A 162 5.48 11.37 -24.61
CA HIS A 162 4.22 11.79 -24.01
C HIS A 162 4.18 11.44 -22.53
N THR A 163 5.25 11.79 -21.78
CA THR A 163 5.41 11.46 -20.35
C THR A 163 5.79 12.68 -19.50
N ASP A 164 5.65 13.88 -20.04
CA ASP A 164 5.98 15.12 -19.34
C ASP A 164 4.91 15.43 -18.27
N LEU A 165 5.27 15.25 -17.00
CA LEU A 165 4.38 15.47 -15.86
C LEU A 165 3.93 16.93 -15.71
N ASP A 166 4.64 17.89 -16.29
CA ASP A 166 4.27 19.31 -16.28
C ASP A 166 3.07 19.59 -17.18
N GLN A 167 2.75 18.70 -18.14
CA GLN A 167 1.53 18.76 -18.94
C GLN A 167 0.26 18.37 -18.17
N VAL A 168 0.39 17.89 -16.94
CA VAL A 168 -0.74 17.56 -16.04
C VAL A 168 -1.03 18.75 -15.14
N ILE A 169 -2.03 19.52 -15.49
CA ILE A 169 -2.47 20.74 -14.78
C ILE A 169 -3.51 20.40 -13.75
N ILE A 170 -3.25 20.70 -12.48
CA ILE A 170 -4.15 20.47 -11.35
C ILE A 170 -4.61 21.84 -10.82
N ASP A 171 -5.91 22.10 -10.83
CA ASP A 171 -6.50 23.28 -10.23
C ASP A 171 -7.28 22.90 -8.98
N GLU A 172 -6.68 23.13 -7.82
CA GLU A 172 -7.29 22.84 -6.51
C GLU A 172 -8.51 23.72 -6.22
N GLN A 173 -8.60 24.92 -6.78
CA GLN A 173 -9.70 25.85 -6.50
C GLN A 173 -10.98 25.40 -7.20
N THR A 174 -10.86 24.93 -8.44
CA THR A 174 -11.99 24.42 -9.22
C THR A 174 -12.20 22.93 -9.04
N GLY A 175 -11.22 22.20 -8.50
CA GLY A 175 -11.22 20.74 -8.36
C GLY A 175 -11.14 20.05 -9.71
N THR A 176 -10.28 20.55 -10.63
CA THR A 176 -10.18 20.02 -11.98
C THR A 176 -8.75 19.55 -12.30
N VAL A 177 -8.66 18.55 -13.17
CA VAL A 177 -7.39 18.07 -13.75
C VAL A 177 -7.50 18.18 -15.27
N TYR A 178 -6.48 18.72 -15.92
CA TYR A 178 -6.36 18.81 -17.36
C TYR A 178 -5.01 18.30 -17.82
N ILE A 179 -4.98 17.45 -18.83
CA ILE A 179 -3.78 16.99 -19.52
C ILE A 179 -3.67 17.76 -20.85
N GLU A 180 -2.63 18.57 -21.01
CA GLU A 180 -2.44 19.38 -22.22
C GLU A 180 -2.06 18.52 -23.43
N ASP A 181 -1.22 17.50 -23.24
CA ASP A 181 -0.82 16.56 -24.29
C ASP A 181 -1.89 15.48 -24.51
N ALA A 182 -2.49 15.44 -25.69
CA ALA A 182 -3.56 14.50 -26.04
C ALA A 182 -3.15 13.02 -26.03
N LEU A 183 -1.85 12.71 -26.06
CA LEU A 183 -1.31 11.35 -26.07
C LEU A 183 -0.76 10.92 -24.70
N LEU A 184 -0.55 11.85 -23.77
CA LEU A 184 -0.17 11.51 -22.40
C LEU A 184 -1.30 10.76 -21.72
N ARG A 185 -0.95 9.76 -20.91
CA ARG A 185 -1.87 9.01 -20.03
C ARG A 185 -1.30 8.94 -18.62
N LEU A 186 -2.18 9.12 -17.65
CA LEU A 186 -1.86 8.88 -16.24
C LEU A 186 -1.94 7.38 -15.94
N ASP A 187 -0.97 6.90 -15.16
CA ASP A 187 -0.98 5.62 -14.48
C ASP A 187 -0.53 5.83 -13.03
N VAL A 188 -1.42 5.57 -12.11
CA VAL A 188 -1.20 5.79 -10.67
C VAL A 188 -0.86 4.50 -9.91
N GLY A 189 -0.58 3.40 -10.61
CA GLY A 189 -0.37 2.07 -10.02
C GLY A 189 0.77 1.99 -9.02
N ALA A 190 1.77 2.88 -9.10
CA ALA A 190 2.91 2.92 -8.19
C ALA A 190 2.63 3.65 -6.84
N ILE A 191 1.43 4.21 -6.64
CA ILE A 191 1.06 4.94 -5.42
C ILE A 191 -0.36 4.63 -4.95
N ALA A 192 -1.27 4.30 -5.87
CA ALA A 192 -2.72 4.25 -5.59
C ALA A 192 -3.12 3.23 -4.52
N LYS A 193 -2.48 2.05 -4.47
CA LYS A 193 -2.81 1.02 -3.48
C LYS A 193 -2.37 1.43 -2.07
N GLY A 194 -1.15 1.92 -1.93
CA GLY A 194 -0.64 2.41 -0.67
C GLY A 194 -1.43 3.62 -0.17
N TYR A 195 -1.77 4.54 -1.07
CA TYR A 195 -2.60 5.71 -0.75
C TYR A 195 -4.01 5.31 -0.30
N ALA A 196 -4.65 4.34 -0.98
CA ALA A 196 -5.94 3.80 -0.56
C ALA A 196 -5.85 3.13 0.81
N CYS A 197 -4.82 2.30 1.07
CA CYS A 197 -4.61 1.69 2.37
C CYS A 197 -4.45 2.75 3.48
N GLN A 198 -3.74 3.85 3.21
CA GLN A 198 -3.55 4.95 4.16
C GLN A 198 -4.86 5.65 4.50
N LEU A 199 -5.69 5.96 3.50
CA LEU A 199 -7.00 6.58 3.71
C LEU A 199 -7.94 5.67 4.50
N VAL A 200 -8.03 4.38 4.12
CA VAL A 200 -8.85 3.41 4.85
C VAL A 200 -8.36 3.22 6.29
N LYS A 201 -7.04 3.16 6.52
CA LYS A 201 -6.46 3.12 7.87
C LYS A 201 -6.93 4.32 8.71
N GLN A 202 -6.88 5.54 8.16
CA GLN A 202 -7.31 6.75 8.84
C GLN A 202 -8.79 6.70 9.22
N GLU A 203 -9.67 6.31 8.29
CA GLU A 203 -11.10 6.19 8.55
C GLU A 203 -11.44 5.13 9.60
N LEU A 204 -10.75 3.99 9.58
CA LEU A 204 -10.92 2.95 10.61
C LEU A 204 -10.50 3.43 12.00
N VAL A 205 -9.38 4.17 12.09
CA VAL A 205 -8.93 4.78 13.36
C VAL A 205 -9.95 5.82 13.85
N GLU A 206 -10.46 6.67 12.96
CA GLU A 206 -11.50 7.67 13.28
C GLU A 206 -12.82 6.99 13.73
N ALA A 207 -13.14 5.82 13.17
CA ALA A 207 -14.28 5.00 13.59
C ALA A 207 -14.08 4.29 14.95
N GLY A 208 -12.87 4.33 15.52
CA GLY A 208 -12.52 3.72 16.81
C GLY A 208 -11.91 2.32 16.72
N PHE A 209 -11.55 1.84 15.52
CA PHE A 209 -10.80 0.61 15.36
C PHE A 209 -9.31 0.89 15.61
N GLU A 210 -8.79 0.53 16.79
CA GLU A 210 -7.45 0.94 17.23
C GLU A 210 -6.35 -0.07 16.92
N SER A 211 -6.70 -1.38 16.89
CA SER A 211 -5.73 -2.48 16.81
C SER A 211 -6.00 -3.36 15.60
N PHE A 212 -5.31 -3.11 14.48
CA PHE A 212 -5.52 -3.84 13.23
C PHE A 212 -4.34 -3.78 12.26
N VAL A 213 -4.40 -4.66 11.27
CA VAL A 213 -3.53 -4.70 10.09
C VAL A 213 -4.39 -4.78 8.85
N ILE A 214 -4.11 -3.94 7.86
CA ILE A 214 -4.60 -4.05 6.49
C ILE A 214 -3.47 -4.63 5.64
N SER A 215 -3.75 -5.70 4.88
CA SER A 215 -2.83 -6.27 3.89
C SER A 215 -3.49 -6.28 2.52
N ALA A 216 -2.96 -5.55 1.56
CA ALA A 216 -3.50 -5.36 0.22
C ALA A 216 -2.40 -5.58 -0.83
N GLY A 217 -2.20 -6.84 -1.27
CA GLY A 217 -1.30 -7.17 -2.38
C GLY A 217 0.13 -6.64 -2.24
N GLY A 218 0.76 -6.82 -1.07
CA GLY A 218 2.12 -6.33 -0.79
C GLY A 218 2.17 -4.99 -0.06
N ASN A 219 1.06 -4.27 0.05
CA ASN A 219 0.92 -3.10 0.91
C ASN A 219 0.35 -3.53 2.26
N VAL A 220 1.13 -3.39 3.34
CA VAL A 220 0.70 -3.72 4.70
C VAL A 220 0.73 -2.47 5.56
N CYS A 221 -0.41 -2.11 6.17
CA CYS A 221 -0.53 -1.02 7.12
C CYS A 221 -0.87 -1.56 8.49
N THR A 222 -0.20 -1.09 9.55
CA THR A 222 -0.51 -1.47 10.92
C THR A 222 -1.06 -0.29 11.71
N SER A 223 -1.96 -0.56 12.67
CA SER A 223 -2.46 0.40 13.64
C SER A 223 -2.44 -0.21 15.03
N GLY A 224 -1.95 0.56 16.01
CA GLY A 224 -1.87 0.14 17.40
C GLY A 224 -1.02 -1.10 17.67
N GLU A 225 -1.22 -1.69 18.82
CA GLU A 225 -0.59 -2.94 19.26
C GLU A 225 -1.57 -4.12 19.14
N PRO A 226 -1.11 -5.36 18.91
CA PRO A 226 -1.94 -6.55 19.09
C PRO A 226 -2.51 -6.59 20.52
N ALA A 227 -3.82 -6.85 20.67
CA ALA A 227 -4.43 -6.97 22.00
C ALA A 227 -4.17 -8.36 22.64
N GLU A 228 -2.95 -8.87 22.50
CA GLU A 228 -2.45 -10.12 23.07
C GLU A 228 -1.40 -9.83 24.14
N GLU A 229 -1.45 -10.57 25.25
CA GLU A 229 -0.53 -10.37 26.37
C GLU A 229 0.92 -10.60 25.96
N GLY A 230 1.77 -9.59 26.18
CA GLY A 230 3.20 -9.62 25.87
C GLY A 230 3.57 -9.28 24.44
N GLN A 231 2.60 -8.94 23.56
CA GLN A 231 2.86 -8.46 22.21
C GLN A 231 2.69 -6.93 22.16
N THR A 232 3.73 -6.24 21.68
CA THR A 232 3.74 -4.77 21.53
C THR A 232 3.89 -4.35 20.07
N SER A 233 4.06 -5.31 19.15
CA SER A 233 4.27 -5.08 17.73
C SER A 233 3.60 -6.15 16.88
N TRP A 234 3.23 -5.78 15.67
CA TRP A 234 2.76 -6.68 14.64
C TRP A 234 3.96 -7.35 13.94
N LEU A 235 3.81 -8.63 13.59
CA LEU A 235 4.82 -9.41 12.90
C LEU A 235 4.43 -9.51 11.42
N ILE A 236 5.20 -8.87 10.54
CA ILE A 236 4.96 -8.85 9.11
C ILE A 236 6.04 -9.66 8.39
N GLY A 237 5.65 -10.75 7.75
CA GLY A 237 6.57 -11.60 6.98
C GLY A 237 6.93 -10.97 5.64
N ILE A 238 8.22 -10.90 5.33
CA ILE A 238 8.72 -10.53 4.00
C ILE A 238 8.84 -11.79 3.16
N GLN A 239 7.99 -11.88 2.12
CA GLN A 239 7.93 -13.05 1.25
C GLN A 239 9.24 -13.27 0.48
N ASN A 240 9.67 -14.52 0.38
CA ASN A 240 10.77 -14.89 -0.49
C ASN A 240 10.32 -14.77 -1.97
N PRO A 241 11.01 -13.97 -2.80
CA PRO A 241 10.67 -13.86 -4.22
C PRO A 241 10.93 -15.17 -5.00
N ASP A 242 11.83 -16.04 -4.51
CA ASP A 242 11.98 -17.40 -5.03
C ASP A 242 10.88 -18.31 -4.44
N THR A 243 9.79 -18.48 -5.19
CA THR A 243 8.66 -19.33 -4.79
C THR A 243 8.98 -20.83 -4.73
N GLN A 244 10.17 -21.26 -5.19
CA GLN A 244 10.65 -22.64 -5.10
C GLN A 244 11.61 -22.84 -3.91
N ALA A 245 11.97 -21.77 -3.21
CA ALA A 245 12.82 -21.87 -2.02
C ALA A 245 12.11 -22.63 -0.89
N ALA A 246 12.89 -23.30 -0.06
CA ALA A 246 12.36 -24.03 1.10
C ALA A 246 11.78 -23.10 2.18
N ALA A 247 12.29 -21.85 2.25
CA ALA A 247 11.80 -20.83 3.17
C ALA A 247 10.87 -19.86 2.39
N GLU A 248 9.60 -19.81 2.78
CA GLU A 248 8.61 -18.89 2.18
C GLU A 248 8.83 -17.43 2.62
N ILE A 249 9.45 -17.22 3.77
CA ILE A 249 9.71 -15.92 4.39
C ILE A 249 11.22 -15.72 4.51
N VAL A 250 11.72 -14.58 4.03
CA VAL A 250 13.14 -14.19 4.14
C VAL A 250 13.41 -13.52 5.48
N ASP A 251 12.51 -12.67 5.94
CA ASP A 251 12.60 -11.95 7.21
C ASP A 251 11.20 -11.69 7.79
N THR A 252 11.15 -11.40 9.08
CA THR A 252 9.95 -10.97 9.78
C THR A 252 10.20 -9.60 10.39
N ILE A 253 9.32 -8.64 10.08
CA ILE A 253 9.42 -7.25 10.54
C ILE A 253 8.48 -7.05 11.73
N GLU A 254 9.03 -6.52 12.82
CA GLU A 254 8.29 -6.12 14.01
C GLU A 254 7.96 -4.63 13.93
N VAL A 255 6.70 -4.29 13.73
CA VAL A 255 6.26 -2.90 13.54
C VAL A 255 4.98 -2.59 14.30
N ARG A 256 4.85 -1.29 14.64
CA ARG A 256 3.66 -0.69 15.21
C ARG A 256 3.44 0.67 14.55
N ASP A 257 2.20 0.95 14.16
CA ASP A 257 1.79 2.21 13.51
C ASP A 257 2.58 2.55 12.24
N LYS A 258 3.14 1.53 11.57
CA LYS A 258 3.95 1.63 10.35
C LYS A 258 3.28 0.94 9.18
N SER A 259 3.75 1.28 8.01
CA SER A 259 3.45 0.59 6.75
C SER A 259 4.70 -0.15 6.27
N VAL A 260 4.50 -1.38 5.80
CA VAL A 260 5.52 -2.23 5.20
C VAL A 260 5.06 -2.57 3.80
N VAL A 261 5.73 -2.03 2.79
CA VAL A 261 5.32 -2.19 1.39
C VAL A 261 6.42 -2.86 0.60
N THR A 262 6.06 -3.93 -0.10
CA THR A 262 6.98 -4.70 -0.94
C THR A 262 6.54 -4.63 -2.39
N VAL A 263 7.44 -4.20 -3.27
CA VAL A 263 7.34 -4.29 -4.72
C VAL A 263 8.29 -5.36 -5.24
N GLY A 264 7.91 -6.06 -6.32
CA GLY A 264 8.78 -7.07 -6.93
C GLY A 264 8.37 -7.49 -8.33
N GLY A 265 9.37 -7.93 -9.11
CA GLY A 265 9.19 -8.39 -10.48
C GLY A 265 8.60 -9.80 -10.61
N TYR A 266 8.49 -10.54 -9.50
CA TYR A 266 8.11 -11.96 -9.51
C TYR A 266 6.60 -12.23 -9.50
N GLN A 267 5.76 -11.22 -9.24
CA GLN A 267 4.31 -11.37 -9.14
C GLN A 267 3.57 -11.10 -10.47
N ARG A 268 3.98 -10.07 -11.21
CA ARG A 268 3.33 -9.63 -12.45
C ARG A 268 4.35 -9.56 -13.58
N TYR A 269 4.51 -10.64 -14.32
CA TYR A 269 5.44 -10.77 -15.45
C TYR A 269 4.86 -11.67 -16.53
N TYR A 270 5.45 -11.62 -17.71
CA TYR A 270 5.30 -12.62 -18.77
C TYR A 270 6.67 -13.08 -19.24
N THR A 271 6.73 -14.15 -20.05
CA THR A 271 7.97 -14.77 -20.46
C THR A 271 8.10 -14.71 -21.99
N VAL A 272 9.22 -14.20 -22.49
CA VAL A 272 9.57 -14.21 -23.90
C VAL A 272 10.91 -14.90 -24.08
N ASN A 273 10.95 -15.95 -24.92
CA ASN A 273 12.18 -16.74 -25.17
C ASN A 273 12.87 -17.25 -23.89
N GLY A 274 12.11 -17.55 -22.81
CA GLY A 274 12.64 -18.05 -21.54
C GLY A 274 13.09 -16.97 -20.57
N GLU A 275 13.03 -15.67 -20.92
CA GLU A 275 13.33 -14.55 -20.03
C GLU A 275 12.05 -13.90 -19.51
N ARG A 276 12.06 -13.48 -18.22
CA ARG A 276 10.94 -12.80 -17.55
C ARG A 276 11.00 -11.31 -17.76
N TYR A 277 9.83 -10.72 -18.11
CA TYR A 277 9.64 -9.28 -18.26
C TYR A 277 8.49 -8.85 -17.38
N HIS A 278 8.80 -8.12 -16.31
CA HIS A 278 7.84 -7.66 -15.32
C HIS A 278 7.32 -6.24 -15.62
N HIS A 279 6.35 -5.82 -14.85
CA HIS A 279 5.58 -4.58 -15.04
C HIS A 279 6.27 -3.29 -14.52
N ILE A 280 7.42 -3.38 -13.85
CA ILE A 280 8.11 -2.21 -13.29
C ILE A 280 9.08 -1.69 -14.34
N ILE A 281 8.69 -0.62 -15.03
CA ILE A 281 9.39 -0.08 -16.19
C ILE A 281 10.24 1.12 -15.77
N ASP A 282 11.51 1.10 -16.14
CA ASP A 282 12.43 2.24 -15.96
C ASP A 282 12.15 3.28 -17.06
N GLY A 283 11.82 4.51 -16.66
CA GLY A 283 11.52 5.61 -17.56
C GLY A 283 12.68 6.06 -18.45
N ASP A 284 13.92 5.83 -18.02
CA ASP A 284 15.12 6.19 -18.80
C ASP A 284 15.38 5.19 -19.93
N THR A 285 15.10 3.91 -19.71
CA THR A 285 15.34 2.83 -20.69
C THR A 285 14.09 2.37 -21.40
N LEU A 286 12.89 2.71 -20.89
CA LEU A 286 11.58 2.24 -21.32
C LEU A 286 11.41 0.71 -21.23
N MET A 287 12.29 0.03 -20.48
CA MET A 287 12.34 -1.41 -20.30
C MET A 287 12.14 -1.79 -18.82
N PRO A 288 11.75 -3.06 -18.53
CA PRO A 288 11.72 -3.54 -17.15
C PRO A 288 13.06 -3.36 -16.44
N ALA A 289 13.04 -2.80 -15.24
CA ALA A 289 14.24 -2.64 -14.41
C ALA A 289 14.86 -3.99 -14.05
N ASN A 290 16.15 -4.02 -13.76
CA ASN A 290 16.87 -5.29 -13.63
C ASN A 290 17.83 -5.33 -12.43
N TYR A 291 17.64 -4.48 -11.43
CA TYR A 291 18.53 -4.41 -10.27
C TYR A 291 18.22 -5.48 -9.20
N TYR A 292 16.93 -5.74 -8.92
CA TYR A 292 16.47 -6.53 -7.78
C TYR A 292 15.37 -7.52 -8.16
N GLU A 293 15.10 -8.50 -7.29
CA GLU A 293 13.87 -9.31 -7.33
C GLU A 293 12.74 -8.61 -6.56
N SER A 294 13.07 -7.98 -5.41
CA SER A 294 12.09 -7.18 -4.64
C SER A 294 12.76 -6.11 -3.80
N VAL A 295 11.98 -5.09 -3.45
CA VAL A 295 12.33 -4.04 -2.49
C VAL A 295 11.18 -3.87 -1.52
N THR A 296 11.52 -3.85 -0.22
CA THR A 296 10.57 -3.58 0.87
C THR A 296 10.91 -2.25 1.51
N VAL A 297 9.90 -1.39 1.71
CA VAL A 297 10.02 -0.10 2.39
C VAL A 297 9.18 -0.10 3.66
N ILE A 298 9.74 0.45 4.75
CA ILE A 298 9.07 0.68 6.03
C ILE A 298 8.96 2.19 6.22
N ALA A 299 7.71 2.70 6.32
CA ALA A 299 7.42 4.13 6.49
C ALA A 299 6.20 4.35 7.39
N ASP A 300 5.93 5.59 7.77
CA ASP A 300 4.73 5.97 8.52
C ASP A 300 3.48 5.97 7.64
N ASP A 301 3.63 6.45 6.41
CA ASP A 301 2.56 6.58 5.41
C ASP A 301 2.68 5.49 4.34
N SER A 302 1.55 4.82 4.03
CA SER A 302 1.52 3.72 3.07
C SER A 302 1.59 4.18 1.62
N GLY A 303 1.07 5.35 1.28
CA GLY A 303 1.19 5.92 -0.06
C GLY A 303 2.63 6.29 -0.39
N VAL A 304 3.32 6.91 0.58
CA VAL A 304 4.76 7.20 0.48
C VAL A 304 5.57 5.90 0.37
N ALA A 305 5.26 4.88 1.18
CA ALA A 305 5.95 3.59 1.12
C ALA A 305 5.75 2.88 -0.22
N ASP A 306 4.53 2.91 -0.80
CA ASP A 306 4.21 2.31 -2.11
C ASP A 306 5.02 2.98 -3.22
N PHE A 307 4.98 4.33 -3.27
CA PHE A 307 5.76 5.11 -4.24
C PHE A 307 7.27 4.87 -4.12
N LEU A 308 7.80 4.94 -2.88
CA LEU A 308 9.23 4.76 -2.63
C LEU A 308 9.70 3.33 -2.90
N SER A 309 8.87 2.31 -2.64
CA SER A 309 9.26 0.93 -2.95
C SER A 309 9.56 0.75 -4.44
N THR A 310 8.72 1.34 -5.30
CA THR A 310 8.94 1.35 -6.75
C THR A 310 10.13 2.25 -7.13
N THR A 311 10.27 3.43 -6.53
CA THR A 311 11.41 4.33 -6.77
C THR A 311 12.74 3.64 -6.47
N LEU A 312 12.86 3.04 -5.31
CA LEU A 312 14.08 2.34 -4.87
C LEU A 312 14.38 1.08 -5.70
N PHE A 313 13.35 0.46 -6.26
CA PHE A 313 13.51 -0.67 -7.19
C PHE A 313 14.12 -0.22 -8.53
N LEU A 314 13.91 1.03 -8.94
CA LEU A 314 14.32 1.61 -10.21
C LEU A 314 15.73 2.26 -10.19
N MET A 315 16.48 2.15 -9.10
CA MET A 315 17.77 2.82 -8.94
C MET A 315 18.86 1.92 -8.37
N PRO A 316 20.16 2.23 -8.58
CA PRO A 316 21.26 1.51 -7.98
C PRO A 316 21.21 1.56 -6.44
N LEU A 317 21.75 0.53 -5.76
CA LEU A 317 21.67 0.36 -4.31
C LEU A 317 22.17 1.57 -3.52
N ASP A 318 23.36 2.09 -3.88
CA ASP A 318 23.97 3.21 -3.13
C ASP A 318 23.13 4.50 -3.24
N GLU A 319 22.54 4.76 -4.40
CA GLU A 319 21.62 5.87 -4.63
C GLU A 319 20.31 5.63 -3.85
N GLY A 320 19.79 4.39 -3.89
CA GLY A 320 18.58 4.00 -3.15
C GLY A 320 18.74 4.14 -1.63
N LYS A 321 19.90 3.74 -1.09
CA LYS A 321 20.20 3.93 0.35
C LYS A 321 20.32 5.41 0.74
N ALA A 322 20.91 6.22 -0.11
CA ALA A 322 21.02 7.66 0.12
C ALA A 322 19.63 8.31 0.13
N LEU A 323 18.80 7.99 -0.90
CA LEU A 323 17.42 8.50 -1.00
C LEU A 323 16.55 8.03 0.17
N ALA A 324 16.63 6.76 0.57
CA ALA A 324 15.88 6.25 1.73
C ALA A 324 16.21 7.03 3.01
N GLY A 325 17.51 7.37 3.21
CA GLY A 325 17.96 8.22 4.31
C GLY A 325 17.42 9.66 4.23
N GLU A 326 17.42 10.27 3.05
CA GLU A 326 16.87 11.61 2.82
C GLU A 326 15.34 11.66 3.04
N MET A 327 14.64 10.62 2.63
CA MET A 327 13.18 10.47 2.80
C MET A 327 12.77 9.98 4.20
N GLY A 328 13.74 9.63 5.06
CA GLY A 328 13.49 9.18 6.44
C GLY A 328 12.76 7.83 6.52
N VAL A 329 12.99 6.94 5.54
CA VAL A 329 12.41 5.60 5.49
C VAL A 329 13.48 4.51 5.60
N ASP A 330 13.06 3.31 5.98
CA ASP A 330 13.93 2.15 6.01
C ASP A 330 13.58 1.18 4.89
N ALA A 331 14.58 0.51 4.33
CA ALA A 331 14.37 -0.36 3.18
C ALA A 331 15.28 -1.60 3.19
N MET A 332 14.81 -2.65 2.51
CA MET A 332 15.52 -3.89 2.23
C MET A 332 15.40 -4.22 0.74
N TRP A 333 16.52 -4.59 0.12
CA TRP A 333 16.62 -5.02 -1.27
C TRP A 333 16.99 -6.50 -1.32
N ILE A 334 16.24 -7.30 -2.07
CA ILE A 334 16.57 -8.71 -2.36
C ILE A 334 17.07 -8.79 -3.80
N PHE A 335 18.30 -9.30 -3.96
CA PHE A 335 18.95 -9.47 -5.25
C PHE A 335 18.53 -10.78 -5.94
N LYS A 336 18.84 -10.89 -7.24
CA LYS A 336 18.52 -12.07 -8.07
C LYS A 336 19.20 -13.36 -7.62
N ASP A 337 20.31 -13.27 -6.90
CA ASP A 337 21.01 -14.41 -6.34
C ASP A 337 20.48 -14.84 -4.96
N GLY A 338 19.42 -14.17 -4.48
CA GLY A 338 18.79 -14.43 -3.19
C GLY A 338 19.52 -13.78 -2.00
N THR A 339 20.63 -13.07 -2.24
CA THR A 339 21.23 -12.23 -1.19
C THR A 339 20.39 -10.98 -0.98
N PHE A 340 20.60 -10.30 0.16
CA PHE A 340 19.89 -9.07 0.46
C PHE A 340 20.80 -8.02 1.10
N ASP A 341 20.42 -6.77 0.99
CA ASP A 341 21.03 -5.63 1.68
C ASP A 341 19.92 -4.69 2.19
N ASN A 342 20.25 -3.84 3.15
CA ASN A 342 19.27 -2.97 3.81
C ASN A 342 19.88 -1.65 4.29
N THR A 343 19.02 -0.68 4.63
CA THR A 343 19.41 0.50 5.40
C THR A 343 19.79 0.10 6.84
N ASP A 344 20.62 0.93 7.49
CA ASP A 344 21.02 0.64 8.88
C ASP A 344 19.81 0.63 9.83
N GLY A 345 18.84 1.53 9.60
CA GLY A 345 17.62 1.64 10.40
C GLY A 345 16.66 0.44 10.26
N TYR A 346 16.69 -0.27 9.13
CA TYR A 346 15.88 -1.46 8.92
C TYR A 346 16.13 -2.53 10.00
N ARG A 347 17.36 -2.66 10.49
CA ARG A 347 17.78 -3.70 11.44
C ARG A 347 17.02 -3.67 12.76
N GLN A 348 16.52 -2.50 13.18
CA GLN A 348 15.73 -2.38 14.40
C GLN A 348 14.36 -3.04 14.33
N TYR A 349 13.84 -3.29 13.12
CA TYR A 349 12.56 -3.94 12.88
C TYR A 349 12.70 -5.43 12.57
N SER A 350 13.88 -5.89 12.18
CA SER A 350 14.12 -7.22 11.61
C SER A 350 14.37 -8.28 12.68
N ALA A 351 13.55 -9.31 12.69
CA ALA A 351 13.76 -10.48 13.57
C ALA A 351 15.06 -11.23 13.24
N TYR A 352 15.52 -11.20 11.99
CA TYR A 352 16.80 -11.79 11.57
C TYR A 352 17.99 -11.17 12.32
N TYR A 353 18.02 -9.83 12.46
CA TYR A 353 19.10 -9.14 13.17
C TYR A 353 18.92 -9.17 14.69
N MET A 354 17.67 -9.07 15.20
CA MET A 354 17.40 -9.16 16.63
C MET A 354 17.78 -10.51 17.25
N ALA A 355 17.63 -11.61 16.50
CA ALA A 355 18.04 -12.93 16.96
C ALA A 355 19.56 -13.13 16.99
N SER A 356 20.33 -12.23 16.35
CA SER A 356 21.79 -12.31 16.19
C SER A 356 22.54 -11.38 17.17
N SER A 357 21.84 -10.51 17.88
CA SER A 357 22.35 -9.54 18.86
C SER A 357 22.22 -10.07 20.30
#